data_9635249e378d718b96de0368e17172ce
#
_entry.id   9635249e378d718b96de0368e17172ce
#
_cell.length_a   1.000
_cell.length_b   1.000
_cell.length_c   1.000
_cell.angle_alpha   90.00
_cell.angle_beta   90.00
_cell.angle_gamma   90.00
#
_symmetry.space_group_name_H-M   'P 1'
#
loop_
_entity.id
_entity.type
_entity.pdbx_description
1 polymer ?
#
loop_
_entity_poly.entity_id
_entity_poly.type
_entity_poly.pdbx_seq_one_letter_code
_entity_poly.pdbx_strand_id
1 'polypeptide(L)'
;MNVTIVDYNSGNISSVINSFKEVANDKVNIVVTSDLNKIKYSDKVVLPGQGSFKSCVDALNNINGLVDVLNEFAISNKKPLLGICVGLQMLADIGYEELETKGLGWIAGKVSKIDNKNGKYKL
;
A
#
# COMPACT_ATOMS: atom_id res chain seq x y z
N MET A 1 -19.75 -5.58 -5.45
CA MET A 1 -18.61 -4.65 -5.33
C MET A 1 -17.32 -5.44 -5.15
N ASN A 2 -16.33 -5.15 -5.96
CA ASN A 2 -15.01 -5.81 -5.86
C ASN A 2 -14.04 -4.93 -5.09
N VAL A 3 -13.47 -5.49 -4.03
CA VAL A 3 -12.38 -4.89 -3.26
C VAL A 3 -11.14 -5.74 -3.51
N THR A 4 -10.12 -5.14 -4.11
CA THR A 4 -8.89 -5.84 -4.47
C THR A 4 -7.79 -5.51 -3.48
N ILE A 5 -7.23 -6.54 -2.87
CA ILE A 5 -6.01 -6.45 -2.05
C ILE A 5 -4.83 -6.76 -2.98
N VAL A 6 -3.92 -5.80 -3.12
CA VAL A 6 -2.76 -5.95 -3.99
C VAL A 6 -1.75 -6.89 -3.35
N ASP A 7 -1.48 -8.01 -4.03
CA ASP A 7 -0.45 -8.96 -3.63
C ASP A 7 0.81 -8.72 -4.47
N TYR A 8 1.81 -8.07 -3.86
CA TYR A 8 3.05 -7.69 -4.56
C TYR A 8 4.31 -8.19 -3.84
N ASN A 9 4.19 -9.27 -3.08
CA ASN A 9 5.30 -9.88 -2.32
C ASN A 9 5.88 -8.98 -1.22
N SER A 10 5.03 -8.19 -0.57
CA SER A 10 5.42 -7.30 0.54
C SER A 10 5.42 -7.97 1.91
N GLY A 11 5.56 -9.28 1.99
CA GLY A 11 5.49 -10.05 3.23
C GLY A 11 4.16 -10.76 3.41
N ASN A 12 3.85 -11.13 4.65
CA ASN A 12 2.64 -11.90 4.95
C ASN A 12 1.40 -11.00 5.03
N ILE A 13 0.48 -11.16 4.08
CA ILE A 13 -0.77 -10.40 4.02
C ILE A 13 -2.00 -11.19 4.50
N SER A 14 -1.80 -12.38 5.07
CA SER A 14 -2.90 -13.27 5.49
C SER A 14 -3.82 -12.61 6.51
N SER A 15 -3.26 -11.87 7.47
CA SER A 15 -4.08 -11.17 8.48
C SER A 15 -4.94 -10.06 7.87
N VAL A 16 -4.43 -9.34 6.90
CA VAL A 16 -5.18 -8.32 6.16
C VAL A 16 -6.33 -8.98 5.39
N ILE A 17 -6.04 -10.05 4.66
CA ILE A 17 -7.05 -10.81 3.90
C ILE A 17 -8.16 -11.31 4.84
N ASN A 18 -7.79 -11.94 5.95
CA ASN A 18 -8.75 -12.48 6.90
C ASN A 18 -9.61 -11.39 7.53
N SER A 19 -9.02 -10.25 7.87
CA SER A 19 -9.76 -9.12 8.43
C SER A 19 -10.80 -8.58 7.44
N PHE A 20 -10.45 -8.45 6.17
CA PHE A 20 -11.40 -8.01 5.15
C PHE A 20 -12.52 -9.02 4.92
N LYS A 21 -12.18 -10.31 4.88
CA LYS A 21 -13.17 -11.40 4.72
C LYS A 21 -14.15 -11.46 5.89
N GLU A 22 -13.67 -11.22 7.10
CA GLU A 22 -14.50 -11.24 8.32
C GLU A 22 -15.57 -10.14 8.30
N VAL A 23 -15.22 -8.95 7.82
CA VAL A 23 -16.16 -7.82 7.82
C VAL A 23 -16.95 -7.69 6.50
N ALA A 24 -16.54 -8.39 5.45
CA ALA A 24 -17.24 -8.35 4.17
C ALA A 24 -18.59 -9.08 4.26
N ASN A 25 -19.61 -8.48 3.67
CA ASN A 25 -20.90 -9.12 3.51
C ASN A 25 -21.02 -9.75 2.10
N ASP A 26 -22.17 -10.36 1.82
CA ASP A 26 -22.42 -11.09 0.56
C ASP A 26 -22.35 -10.19 -0.69
N LYS A 27 -22.42 -8.87 -0.52
CA LYS A 27 -22.35 -7.89 -1.62
C LYS A 27 -20.94 -7.47 -1.96
N VAL A 28 -19.95 -7.89 -1.15
CA VAL A 28 -18.54 -7.50 -1.31
C VAL A 28 -17.72 -8.74 -1.64
N ASN A 29 -17.04 -8.68 -2.79
CA ASN A 29 -16.12 -9.72 -3.22
C ASN A 29 -14.67 -9.27 -2.95
N ILE A 30 -13.95 -10.03 -2.13
CA ILE A 30 -12.55 -9.76 -1.82
C ILE A 30 -11.67 -10.53 -2.81
N VAL A 31 -10.91 -9.79 -3.60
CA VAL A 31 -9.98 -10.32 -4.61
C VAL A 31 -8.56 -10.05 -4.16
N VAL A 32 -7.70 -11.07 -4.15
CA VAL A 32 -6.27 -10.94 -3.82
C VAL A 32 -5.47 -11.24 -5.08
N THR A 33 -4.77 -10.24 -5.60
CA THR A 33 -4.12 -10.41 -6.91
C THR A 33 -3.07 -9.34 -7.17
N SER A 34 -2.13 -9.66 -8.08
CA SER A 34 -1.24 -8.69 -8.73
C SER A 34 -1.61 -8.44 -10.19
N ASP A 35 -2.72 -9.00 -10.67
CA ASP A 35 -3.19 -8.80 -12.04
C ASP A 35 -3.61 -7.35 -12.27
N LEU A 36 -2.98 -6.70 -13.24
CA LEU A 36 -3.16 -5.27 -13.50
C LEU A 36 -4.60 -4.94 -13.94
N ASN A 37 -5.21 -5.80 -14.73
CA ASN A 37 -6.58 -5.58 -15.18
C ASN A 37 -7.59 -5.71 -14.04
N LYS A 38 -7.41 -6.70 -13.16
CA LYS A 38 -8.28 -6.85 -11.99
C LYS A 38 -8.17 -5.65 -11.06
N ILE A 39 -6.97 -5.13 -10.85
CA ILE A 39 -6.75 -3.90 -10.07
C ILE A 39 -7.43 -2.71 -10.74
N LYS A 40 -7.19 -2.52 -12.02
CA LYS A 40 -7.74 -1.39 -12.79
C LYS A 40 -9.27 -1.31 -12.72
N TYR A 41 -9.95 -2.44 -12.80
CA TYR A 41 -11.41 -2.49 -12.84
C TYR A 41 -12.07 -2.74 -11.49
N SER A 42 -11.30 -2.75 -10.41
CA SER A 42 -11.85 -2.85 -9.06
C SER A 42 -12.66 -1.61 -8.67
N ASP A 43 -13.56 -1.78 -7.73
CA ASP A 43 -14.28 -0.65 -7.12
C ASP A 43 -13.44 0.05 -6.07
N LYS A 44 -12.71 -0.72 -5.27
CA LYS A 44 -11.80 -0.22 -4.23
C LYS A 44 -10.53 -1.07 -4.22
N VAL A 45 -9.40 -0.46 -3.86
CA VAL A 45 -8.11 -1.14 -3.76
C VAL A 45 -7.54 -0.97 -2.37
N VAL A 46 -6.95 -2.04 -1.85
CA VAL A 46 -6.19 -2.05 -0.59
C VAL A 46 -4.73 -2.30 -0.94
N LEU A 47 -3.87 -1.39 -0.50
CA LEU A 47 -2.43 -1.48 -0.64
C LEU A 47 -1.81 -1.79 0.73
N PRO A 48 -1.58 -3.06 1.06
CA PRO A 48 -0.88 -3.41 2.29
C PRO A 48 0.61 -3.19 2.14
N GLY A 49 1.34 -3.20 3.24
CA GLY A 49 2.79 -3.17 3.22
C GLY A 49 3.34 -3.66 4.54
N GLN A 50 4.30 -4.58 4.47
CA GLN A 50 4.97 -5.13 5.63
C GLN A 50 6.47 -5.20 5.36
N GLY A 51 7.27 -4.84 6.37
CA GLY A 51 8.70 -4.74 6.25
C GLY A 51 9.17 -3.29 6.16
N SER A 52 10.28 -3.06 5.46
CA SER A 52 10.83 -1.70 5.33
C SER A 52 10.17 -0.92 4.20
N PHE A 53 10.24 0.40 4.29
CA PHE A 53 9.79 1.30 3.23
C PHE A 53 10.44 0.94 1.89
N LYS A 54 11.77 0.80 1.88
CA LYS A 54 12.51 0.45 0.67
C LYS A 54 12.10 -0.90 0.10
N SER A 55 11.99 -1.94 0.93
CA SER A 55 11.62 -3.27 0.45
C SER A 55 10.23 -3.30 -0.19
N CYS A 56 9.28 -2.55 0.37
CA CYS A 56 7.94 -2.45 -0.20
C CYS A 56 7.91 -1.67 -1.51
N VAL A 57 8.62 -0.54 -1.59
CA VAL A 57 8.73 0.22 -2.85
C VAL A 57 9.40 -0.61 -3.93
N ASP A 58 10.49 -1.31 -3.60
CA ASP A 58 11.17 -2.19 -4.56
C ASP A 58 10.23 -3.32 -5.04
N ALA A 59 9.47 -3.92 -4.14
CA ALA A 59 8.50 -4.95 -4.50
C ALA A 59 7.41 -4.45 -5.45
N LEU A 60 6.88 -3.23 -5.22
CA LEU A 60 5.93 -2.60 -6.15
C LEU A 60 6.57 -2.40 -7.53
N ASN A 61 7.77 -1.86 -7.57
CA ASN A 61 8.48 -1.55 -8.82
C ASN A 61 8.91 -2.80 -9.59
N ASN A 62 9.06 -3.95 -8.91
CA ASN A 62 9.41 -5.21 -9.55
C ASN A 62 8.27 -5.80 -10.40
N ILE A 63 7.04 -5.37 -10.18
CA ILE A 63 5.91 -5.78 -11.02
C ILE A 63 5.71 -4.70 -12.09
N ASN A 64 6.07 -5.03 -13.32
CA ASN A 64 6.01 -4.09 -14.43
C ASN A 64 4.59 -3.59 -14.65
N GLY A 65 4.41 -2.26 -14.64
CA GLY A 65 3.12 -1.61 -14.84
C GLY A 65 2.25 -1.46 -13.60
N LEU A 66 2.62 -2.06 -12.44
CA LEU A 66 1.79 -1.99 -11.24
C LEU A 66 1.66 -0.56 -10.70
N VAL A 67 2.76 0.16 -10.58
CA VAL A 67 2.73 1.56 -10.10
C VAL A 67 1.89 2.44 -11.01
N ASP A 68 2.00 2.26 -12.32
CA ASP A 68 1.22 3.01 -13.30
C ASP A 68 -0.28 2.74 -13.16
N VAL A 69 -0.67 1.49 -12.96
CA VAL A 69 -2.08 1.11 -12.74
C VAL A 69 -2.61 1.69 -11.44
N LEU A 70 -1.81 1.67 -10.37
CA LEU A 70 -2.20 2.27 -9.09
C LEU A 70 -2.36 3.79 -9.21
N ASN A 71 -1.45 4.45 -9.92
CA ASN A 71 -1.56 5.89 -10.21
C ASN A 71 -2.83 6.21 -11.00
N GLU A 72 -3.11 5.44 -12.05
CA GLU A 72 -4.33 5.61 -12.84
C GLU A 72 -5.58 5.41 -11.96
N PHE A 73 -5.60 4.37 -11.15
CA PHE A 73 -6.72 4.04 -10.28
C PHE A 73 -7.02 5.14 -9.26
N ALA A 74 -6.01 5.52 -8.48
CA ALA A 74 -6.20 6.40 -7.33
C ALA A 74 -6.15 7.89 -7.69
N ILE A 75 -5.26 8.28 -8.59
CA ILE A 75 -5.01 9.70 -8.89
C ILE A 75 -5.82 10.16 -10.09
N SER A 76 -5.72 9.47 -11.22
CA SER A 76 -6.43 9.88 -12.44
C SER A 76 -7.93 9.64 -12.34
N ASN A 77 -8.33 8.44 -11.91
CA ASN A 77 -9.73 8.04 -11.82
C ASN A 77 -10.36 8.35 -10.45
N LYS A 78 -9.56 8.78 -9.48
CA LYS A 78 -10.02 9.18 -8.13
C LYS A 78 -10.85 8.10 -7.43
N LYS A 79 -10.51 6.84 -7.66
CA LYS A 79 -11.16 5.71 -6.99
C LYS A 79 -10.57 5.49 -5.59
N PRO A 80 -11.36 4.94 -4.66
CA PRO A 80 -10.90 4.74 -3.28
C PRO A 80 -9.76 3.73 -3.17
N LEU A 81 -8.65 4.14 -2.55
CA LEU A 81 -7.53 3.29 -2.21
C LEU A 81 -7.19 3.46 -0.73
N LEU A 82 -7.02 2.34 -0.04
CA LEU A 82 -6.61 2.30 1.36
C LEU A 82 -5.20 1.76 1.48
N GLY A 83 -4.27 2.60 1.96
CA GLY A 83 -2.94 2.16 2.35
C GLY A 83 -2.92 1.69 3.81
N ILE A 84 -2.34 0.53 4.07
CA ILE A 84 -2.22 -0.03 5.42
C ILE A 84 -0.75 -0.17 5.79
N CYS A 85 -0.37 0.36 6.96
CA CYS A 85 0.99 0.29 7.51
C CYS A 85 2.00 0.88 6.52
N VAL A 86 3.01 0.13 6.08
CA VAL A 86 3.97 0.61 5.08
C VAL A 86 3.29 0.96 3.75
N GLY A 87 2.18 0.31 3.42
CA GLY A 87 1.36 0.68 2.26
C GLY A 87 0.89 2.13 2.33
N LEU A 88 0.48 2.61 3.49
CA LEU A 88 0.18 4.04 3.70
C LEU A 88 1.42 4.91 3.60
N GLN A 89 2.53 4.47 4.20
CA GLN A 89 3.78 5.23 4.19
C GLN A 89 4.30 5.48 2.77
N MET A 90 4.18 4.48 1.88
CA MET A 90 4.62 4.61 0.49
C MET A 90 3.89 5.68 -0.31
N LEU A 91 2.76 6.19 0.16
CA LEU A 91 2.03 7.27 -0.50
C LEU A 91 2.77 8.61 -0.42
N ALA A 92 3.71 8.75 0.53
CA ALA A 92 4.54 9.95 0.68
C ALA A 92 5.55 10.11 -0.46
N ASP A 93 6.20 11.27 -0.49
CA ASP A 93 7.22 11.54 -1.50
C ASP A 93 8.49 10.71 -1.28
N ILE A 94 8.94 10.60 -0.03
CA ILE A 94 10.23 9.98 0.32
C ILE A 94 10.13 9.28 1.68
N GLY A 95 10.83 8.16 1.82
CA GLY A 95 11.09 7.48 3.08
C GLY A 95 12.58 7.43 3.42
N TYR A 96 12.92 7.54 4.70
CA TYR A 96 14.30 7.57 5.21
C TYR A 96 14.61 6.44 6.20
N GLU A 97 13.96 5.29 6.09
CA GLU A 97 14.14 4.21 7.06
C GLU A 97 15.55 3.61 7.01
N GLU A 98 15.98 3.18 5.83
CA GLU A 98 17.33 2.64 5.61
C GLU A 98 18.16 3.56 4.73
N LEU A 99 17.65 3.84 3.57
CA LEU A 99 18.20 4.76 2.58
C LEU A 99 17.09 5.72 2.17
N GLU A 100 17.48 6.86 1.63
CA GLU A 100 16.53 7.74 0.99
C GLU A 100 15.86 7.02 -0.18
N THR A 101 14.57 6.74 -0.06
CA THR A 101 13.80 5.98 -1.04
C THR A 101 12.59 6.79 -1.49
N LYS A 102 12.44 6.96 -2.80
CA LYS A 102 11.30 7.66 -3.37
C LYS A 102 10.03 6.82 -3.21
N GLY A 103 8.98 7.42 -2.64
CA GLY A 103 7.64 6.84 -2.56
C GLY A 103 6.81 7.11 -3.81
N LEU A 104 5.49 6.90 -3.70
CA LEU A 104 4.56 7.14 -4.80
C LEU A 104 4.29 8.63 -5.05
N GLY A 105 4.54 9.48 -4.06
CA GLY A 105 4.40 10.92 -4.23
C GLY A 105 2.96 11.43 -4.29
N TRP A 106 2.01 10.67 -3.76
CA TRP A 106 0.60 11.09 -3.75
C TRP A 106 0.26 12.05 -2.61
N ILE A 107 0.99 11.95 -1.51
CA ILE A 107 0.83 12.80 -0.34
C ILE A 107 2.15 13.52 -0.11
N ALA A 108 2.14 14.84 -0.16
CA ALA A 108 3.34 15.64 0.06
C ALA A 108 3.89 15.41 1.48
N GLY A 109 5.16 15.06 1.57
CA GLY A 109 5.81 14.82 2.84
C GLY A 109 6.80 13.68 2.81
N LYS A 110 7.33 13.37 3.99
CA LYS A 110 8.35 12.33 4.17
C LYS A 110 8.03 11.44 5.35
N VAL A 111 8.49 10.20 5.26
CA VAL A 111 8.45 9.23 6.36
C VAL A 111 9.84 9.14 6.96
N SER A 112 9.97 9.49 8.23
CA SER A 112 11.25 9.51 8.95
C SER A 112 11.08 8.90 10.34
N LYS A 113 12.22 8.54 10.94
CA LYS A 113 12.23 8.04 12.31
C LYS A 113 11.68 9.11 13.26
N ILE A 114 10.87 8.68 14.22
CA ILE A 114 10.39 9.56 15.28
C ILE A 114 11.59 10.00 16.13
N ASP A 115 11.70 11.31 16.34
CA ASP A 115 12.74 11.86 17.16
C ASP A 115 12.31 11.89 18.65
N ASN A 116 13.01 11.12 19.45
CA ASN A 116 12.79 11.07 20.91
C ASN A 116 13.84 11.92 21.64
N LYS A 117 13.87 13.23 21.36
CA LYS A 117 14.86 14.17 21.90
C LYS A 117 14.95 14.18 23.41
N ASN A 118 13.86 13.91 24.11
CA ASN A 118 13.79 14.00 25.58
C ASN A 118 13.99 12.65 26.28
N GLY A 119 14.17 11.55 25.54
CA GLY A 119 14.30 10.21 26.11
C GLY A 119 13.10 9.74 26.94
N LYS A 120 11.97 10.46 26.86
CA LYS A 120 10.79 10.24 27.71
C LYS A 120 10.07 8.93 27.41
N TYR A 121 10.13 8.49 26.15
CA TYR A 121 9.48 7.26 25.70
C TYR A 121 10.48 6.37 24.98
N LYS A 122 10.37 5.05 25.17
CA LYS A 122 11.07 4.08 24.34
C LYS A 122 10.33 3.91 23.02
N LEU A 123 11.06 4.03 21.92
CA LEU A 123 10.56 3.82 20.57
C LEU A 123 11.19 2.57 19.96
#